data_efb83615030d8fc29455a85dd4ba679c
#
_entry.id   efb83615030d8fc29455a85dd4ba679c
#
_cell.length_a   1.000
_cell.length_b   1.000
_cell.length_c   1.000
_cell.angle_alpha   90.00
_cell.angle_beta   90.00
_cell.angle_gamma   90.00
#
_symmetry.space_group_name_H-M   'P 1'
#
loop_
_entity.id
_entity.type
_entity.pdbx_description
1 polymer ?
#
loop_
_entity_poly.entity_id
_entity_poly.type
_entity_poly.pdbx_seq_one_letter_code
_entity_poly.pdbx_strand_id
1 'polypeptide(L)'
;MRVLVVTTDIDKPETYLLMGLHKQGIEVHAICDPEIPHYPELKQAGIPLTPMKIKRRIQRAAIRTIRGKLIQDKFDIVHVLRKIALSNSVLASNGTRTKIVAYRGIVGNISFLNPTSWLTFLNPRVQRVICVAEAIRKFFLEMRLLFFKLPERKFVTIYKGHDIHWYDKKLRYDWAQLGLPHNAIVIGCVANMRPRKGVDVLIRAFESLPQNLPLHLVLVGEVRDHKTLRAYEQSKVQGKIHFTGFRSDASSLAGAFDLFVMPSLRREGLPRSLLEAMAQGVPAVVTDVGGNPEVVEDYRNGRIIPPGDPKKLTEAIDFMVSDPNRLREYGHSAQEHIRRNFNVKDTISKTLGVYRELVGD
;
A
#
# COMPACT_ATOMS: atom_id res chain seq x y z
N MET A 1 -4.43 -27.50 6.67
CA MET A 1 -4.75 -26.22 7.36
C MET A 1 -5.84 -25.51 6.60
N ARG A 2 -6.87 -25.04 7.32
CA ARG A 2 -8.05 -24.36 6.74
C ARG A 2 -8.06 -22.90 7.15
N VAL A 3 -8.10 -21.98 6.19
CA VAL A 3 -8.01 -20.53 6.42
C VAL A 3 -9.22 -19.82 5.83
N LEU A 4 -9.97 -19.12 6.69
CA LEU A 4 -11.03 -18.21 6.27
C LEU A 4 -10.46 -16.80 6.12
N VAL A 5 -10.50 -16.26 4.92
CA VAL A 5 -10.14 -14.85 4.66
C VAL A 5 -11.39 -14.00 4.70
N VAL A 6 -11.36 -12.88 5.44
CA VAL A 6 -12.49 -11.94 5.50
C VAL A 6 -12.01 -10.55 5.10
N THR A 7 -12.61 -10.01 4.04
CA THR A 7 -12.21 -8.70 3.51
C THR A 7 -13.39 -7.92 2.95
N THR A 8 -13.25 -6.59 2.89
CA THR A 8 -14.21 -5.69 2.24
C THR A 8 -13.72 -5.23 0.87
N ASP A 9 -12.44 -5.42 0.61
CA ASP A 9 -11.74 -5.03 -0.61
C ASP A 9 -10.44 -5.82 -0.68
N ILE A 10 -9.94 -6.08 -1.90
CA ILE A 10 -8.69 -6.79 -2.13
C ILE A 10 -7.96 -6.17 -3.32
N ASP A 11 -6.65 -6.04 -3.23
CA ASP A 11 -5.82 -5.60 -4.34
C ASP A 11 -5.04 -6.76 -4.98
N LYS A 12 -4.36 -6.49 -6.08
CA LYS A 12 -3.63 -7.49 -6.86
C LYS A 12 -2.62 -8.29 -6.00
N PRO A 13 -1.72 -7.68 -5.20
CA PRO A 13 -0.82 -8.43 -4.32
C PRO A 13 -1.53 -9.34 -3.31
N GLU A 14 -2.64 -8.88 -2.72
CA GLU A 14 -3.42 -9.68 -1.78
C GLU A 14 -4.12 -10.85 -2.48
N THR A 15 -4.62 -10.63 -3.71
CA THR A 15 -5.19 -11.70 -4.55
C THR A 15 -4.16 -12.79 -4.82
N TYR A 16 -2.96 -12.41 -5.24
CA TYR A 16 -1.87 -13.36 -5.49
C TYR A 16 -1.35 -14.04 -4.24
N LEU A 17 -1.39 -13.37 -3.07
CA LEU A 17 -1.14 -14.01 -1.79
C LEU A 17 -2.13 -15.17 -1.55
N LEU A 18 -3.43 -14.94 -1.72
CA LEU A 18 -4.45 -15.98 -1.50
C LEU A 18 -4.31 -17.14 -2.48
N MET A 19 -4.12 -16.82 -3.76
CA MET A 19 -3.89 -17.83 -4.80
C MET A 19 -2.60 -18.64 -4.54
N GLY A 20 -1.55 -17.98 -4.08
CA GLY A 20 -0.29 -18.63 -3.74
C GLY A 20 -0.40 -19.55 -2.54
N LEU A 21 -1.10 -19.14 -1.49
CA LEU A 21 -1.39 -20.01 -0.33
C LEU A 21 -2.24 -21.22 -0.75
N HIS A 22 -3.26 -21.00 -1.59
CA HIS A 22 -4.08 -22.09 -2.12
C HIS A 22 -3.27 -23.10 -2.93
N LYS A 23 -2.37 -22.62 -3.81
CA LYS A 23 -1.45 -23.48 -4.58
C LYS A 23 -0.47 -24.28 -3.71
N GLN A 24 -0.16 -23.79 -2.51
CA GLN A 24 0.67 -24.50 -1.53
C GLN A 24 -0.12 -25.48 -0.64
N GLY A 25 -1.36 -25.80 -1.01
CA GLY A 25 -2.19 -26.79 -0.32
C GLY A 25 -2.95 -26.27 0.90
N ILE A 26 -3.02 -24.95 1.10
CA ILE A 26 -3.88 -24.36 2.12
C ILE A 26 -5.32 -24.31 1.60
N GLU A 27 -6.26 -24.87 2.36
CA GLU A 27 -7.68 -24.75 2.07
C GLU A 27 -8.16 -23.31 2.38
N VAL A 28 -7.98 -22.41 1.40
CA VAL A 28 -8.41 -21.00 1.51
C VAL A 28 -9.88 -20.89 1.13
N HIS A 29 -10.67 -20.25 1.96
CA HIS A 29 -12.03 -19.79 1.67
C HIS A 29 -12.11 -18.27 1.91
N ALA A 30 -12.80 -17.52 1.06
CA ALA A 30 -12.90 -16.07 1.24
C ALA A 30 -14.34 -15.58 1.39
N ILE A 31 -14.57 -14.69 2.36
CA ILE A 31 -15.79 -13.89 2.50
C ILE A 31 -15.45 -12.47 2.03
N CYS A 32 -16.01 -12.05 0.91
CA CYS A 32 -15.73 -10.74 0.31
C CYS A 32 -16.91 -10.18 -0.48
N ASP A 33 -16.85 -8.89 -0.80
CA ASP A 33 -17.82 -8.24 -1.67
C ASP A 33 -17.67 -8.79 -3.11
N PRO A 34 -18.74 -9.25 -3.77
CA PRO A 34 -18.68 -9.75 -5.13
C PRO A 34 -18.36 -8.65 -6.19
N GLU A 35 -18.47 -7.37 -5.82
CA GLU A 35 -18.17 -6.24 -6.68
C GLU A 35 -16.68 -5.82 -6.67
N ILE A 36 -15.80 -6.51 -5.90
CA ILE A 36 -14.37 -6.18 -5.92
C ILE A 36 -13.72 -6.58 -7.25
N PRO A 37 -12.76 -5.79 -7.78
CA PRO A 37 -12.18 -6.04 -9.11
C PRO A 37 -11.60 -7.43 -9.31
N HIS A 38 -10.99 -8.01 -8.27
CA HIS A 38 -10.30 -9.30 -8.34
C HIS A 38 -11.17 -10.51 -7.91
N TYR A 39 -12.49 -10.33 -7.75
CA TYR A 39 -13.41 -11.43 -7.43
C TYR A 39 -13.41 -12.54 -8.49
N PRO A 40 -13.45 -12.22 -9.80
CA PRO A 40 -13.39 -13.24 -10.86
C PRO A 40 -12.09 -14.06 -10.83
N GLU A 41 -10.95 -13.42 -10.58
CA GLU A 41 -9.65 -14.09 -10.52
C GLU A 41 -9.58 -15.12 -9.37
N LEU A 42 -10.09 -14.76 -8.18
CA LEU A 42 -10.17 -15.67 -7.04
C LEU A 42 -11.07 -16.88 -7.34
N LYS A 43 -12.21 -16.64 -8.01
CA LYS A 43 -13.15 -17.70 -8.41
C LYS A 43 -12.50 -18.64 -9.43
N GLN A 44 -11.83 -18.10 -10.43
CA GLN A 44 -11.11 -18.87 -11.45
C GLN A 44 -9.98 -19.71 -10.86
N ALA A 45 -9.33 -19.21 -9.79
CA ALA A 45 -8.30 -19.96 -9.05
C ALA A 45 -8.86 -21.11 -8.21
N GLY A 46 -10.17 -21.34 -8.20
CA GLY A 46 -10.82 -22.42 -7.43
C GLY A 46 -10.98 -22.13 -5.94
N ILE A 47 -10.77 -20.87 -5.50
CA ILE A 47 -10.99 -20.49 -4.10
C ILE A 47 -12.48 -20.37 -3.82
N PRO A 48 -13.06 -21.13 -2.86
CA PRO A 48 -14.44 -21.01 -2.48
C PRO A 48 -14.76 -19.60 -1.95
N LEU A 49 -15.78 -18.95 -2.50
CA LEU A 49 -16.16 -17.58 -2.17
C LEU A 49 -17.55 -17.53 -1.55
N THR A 50 -17.70 -16.78 -0.46
CA THR A 50 -19.00 -16.42 0.11
C THR A 50 -19.22 -14.93 -0.12
N PRO A 51 -20.18 -14.54 -0.97
CA PRO A 51 -20.44 -13.13 -1.25
C PRO A 51 -21.03 -12.42 -0.02
N MET A 52 -20.37 -11.33 0.42
CA MET A 52 -20.82 -10.55 1.57
C MET A 52 -20.26 -9.12 1.51
N LYS A 53 -21.14 -8.14 1.48
CA LYS A 53 -20.77 -6.73 1.58
C LYS A 53 -20.75 -6.27 3.03
N ILE A 54 -19.57 -6.03 3.58
CA ILE A 54 -19.39 -5.58 4.98
C ILE A 54 -19.14 -4.07 4.99
N LYS A 55 -20.15 -3.29 5.41
CA LYS A 55 -20.11 -1.82 5.40
C LYS A 55 -19.94 -1.19 6.79
N ARG A 56 -20.27 -1.92 7.86
CA ARG A 56 -20.30 -1.41 9.24
C ARG A 56 -19.34 -2.17 10.13
N ARG A 57 -18.77 -1.48 11.13
CA ARG A 57 -17.88 -2.09 12.14
C ARG A 57 -18.54 -3.20 12.95
N ILE A 58 -19.84 -3.10 13.14
CA ILE A 58 -20.69 -4.14 13.74
C ILE A 58 -21.86 -4.32 12.81
N GLN A 59 -21.90 -5.47 12.12
CA GLN A 59 -22.95 -5.84 11.18
C GLN A 59 -23.43 -7.24 11.50
N ARG A 60 -24.63 -7.34 12.07
CA ARG A 60 -25.19 -8.63 12.57
C ARG A 60 -25.19 -9.73 11.52
N ALA A 61 -25.54 -9.41 10.26
CA ALA A 61 -25.52 -10.38 9.18
C ALA A 61 -24.09 -10.92 8.94
N ALA A 62 -23.07 -10.02 8.84
CA ALA A 62 -21.68 -10.42 8.65
C ALA A 62 -21.18 -11.29 9.82
N ILE A 63 -21.49 -10.91 11.06
CA ILE A 63 -21.11 -11.68 12.25
C ILE A 63 -21.75 -13.09 12.21
N ARG A 64 -23.04 -13.22 11.85
CA ARG A 64 -23.72 -14.53 11.74
C ARG A 64 -23.10 -15.38 10.63
N THR A 65 -22.86 -14.81 9.44
CA THR A 65 -22.25 -15.53 8.31
C THR A 65 -20.84 -16.02 8.65
N ILE A 66 -19.99 -15.15 9.19
CA ILE A 66 -18.64 -15.52 9.61
C ILE A 66 -18.71 -16.61 10.68
N ARG A 67 -19.52 -16.43 11.73
CA ARG A 67 -19.68 -17.42 12.80
C ARG A 67 -20.19 -18.76 12.30
N GLY A 68 -21.20 -18.76 11.41
CA GLY A 68 -21.72 -19.99 10.79
C GLY A 68 -20.63 -20.77 10.08
N LYS A 69 -19.81 -20.08 9.27
CA LYS A 69 -18.66 -20.69 8.61
C LYS A 69 -17.63 -21.24 9.58
N LEU A 70 -17.29 -20.51 10.64
CA LEU A 70 -16.31 -20.95 11.65
C LEU A 70 -16.77 -22.22 12.39
N ILE A 71 -18.06 -22.37 12.64
CA ILE A 71 -18.63 -23.53 13.35
C ILE A 71 -18.75 -24.74 12.40
N GLN A 72 -19.29 -24.52 11.18
CA GLN A 72 -19.53 -25.57 10.20
C GLN A 72 -18.24 -26.15 9.64
N ASP A 73 -17.35 -25.29 9.19
CA ASP A 73 -16.17 -25.67 8.41
C ASP A 73 -14.88 -25.80 9.26
N LYS A 74 -14.94 -25.48 10.56
CA LYS A 74 -13.86 -25.66 11.55
C LYS A 74 -12.52 -25.08 11.05
N PHE A 75 -12.50 -23.79 10.65
CA PHE A 75 -11.28 -23.11 10.22
C PHE A 75 -10.27 -22.98 11.37
N ASP A 76 -9.00 -23.23 11.06
CA ASP A 76 -7.88 -23.06 11.98
C ASP A 76 -7.58 -21.56 12.19
N ILE A 77 -7.65 -20.80 11.10
CA ILE A 77 -7.30 -19.38 11.06
C ILE A 77 -8.41 -18.56 10.40
N VAL A 78 -8.66 -17.36 10.93
CA VAL A 78 -9.34 -16.27 10.23
C VAL A 78 -8.30 -15.18 9.91
N HIS A 79 -7.98 -14.98 8.65
CA HIS A 79 -7.11 -13.89 8.20
C HIS A 79 -7.94 -12.72 7.71
N VAL A 80 -7.79 -11.56 8.34
CA VAL A 80 -8.65 -10.39 8.09
C VAL A 80 -7.84 -9.24 7.51
N LEU A 81 -8.17 -8.84 6.27
CA LEU A 81 -7.38 -7.85 5.52
C LEU A 81 -7.80 -6.40 5.76
N ARG A 82 -8.99 -6.15 6.31
CA ARG A 82 -9.52 -4.78 6.50
C ARG A 82 -10.08 -4.56 7.91
N LYS A 83 -9.87 -3.34 8.47
CA LYS A 83 -10.26 -2.99 9.84
C LYS A 83 -11.77 -3.19 10.10
N ILE A 84 -12.63 -2.89 9.13
CA ILE A 84 -14.09 -3.05 9.27
C ILE A 84 -14.45 -4.53 9.35
N ALA A 85 -13.83 -5.38 8.55
CA ALA A 85 -14.01 -6.82 8.62
C ALA A 85 -13.46 -7.40 9.93
N LEU A 86 -12.36 -6.83 10.47
CA LEU A 86 -11.71 -7.32 11.69
C LEU A 86 -12.64 -7.25 12.90
N SER A 87 -13.36 -6.15 13.12
CA SER A 87 -14.28 -6.05 14.25
C SER A 87 -15.42 -7.07 14.17
N ASN A 88 -15.95 -7.34 12.97
CA ASN A 88 -16.96 -8.38 12.76
C ASN A 88 -16.39 -9.79 13.00
N SER A 89 -15.17 -10.06 12.54
CA SER A 89 -14.49 -11.35 12.72
C SER A 89 -14.14 -11.63 14.19
N VAL A 90 -13.68 -10.60 14.93
CA VAL A 90 -13.43 -10.71 16.37
C VAL A 90 -14.71 -11.11 17.13
N LEU A 91 -15.84 -10.45 16.85
CA LEU A 91 -17.11 -10.77 17.49
C LEU A 91 -17.63 -12.16 17.07
N ALA A 92 -17.48 -12.52 15.79
CA ALA A 92 -17.92 -13.82 15.28
C ALA A 92 -17.12 -14.99 15.84
N SER A 93 -15.83 -14.81 16.10
CA SER A 93 -14.94 -15.87 16.60
C SER A 93 -15.02 -16.11 18.10
N ASN A 94 -15.83 -15.34 18.84
CA ASN A 94 -15.96 -15.53 20.28
C ASN A 94 -16.51 -16.94 20.59
N GLY A 95 -15.85 -17.66 21.52
CA GLY A 95 -16.18 -19.04 21.86
C GLY A 95 -15.75 -20.09 20.81
N THR A 96 -15.00 -19.73 19.78
CA THR A 96 -14.37 -20.67 18.84
C THR A 96 -12.87 -20.87 19.15
N ARG A 97 -12.28 -21.97 18.62
CA ARG A 97 -10.83 -22.24 18.73
C ARG A 97 -10.01 -21.55 17.64
N THR A 98 -10.66 -20.96 16.64
CA THR A 98 -10.03 -20.32 15.48
C THR A 98 -9.10 -19.19 15.91
N LYS A 99 -7.90 -19.13 15.35
CA LYS A 99 -6.92 -18.05 15.56
C LYS A 99 -7.20 -16.89 14.63
N ILE A 100 -7.02 -15.65 15.09
CA ILE A 100 -7.23 -14.47 14.25
C ILE A 100 -5.87 -13.86 13.88
N VAL A 101 -5.64 -13.74 12.58
CA VAL A 101 -4.55 -12.99 11.97
C VAL A 101 -5.15 -11.72 11.35
N ALA A 102 -4.66 -10.56 11.77
CA ALA A 102 -5.10 -9.28 11.23
C ALA A 102 -4.02 -8.68 10.35
N TYR A 103 -4.43 -7.91 9.34
CA TYR A 103 -3.54 -7.20 8.42
C TYR A 103 -3.59 -5.70 8.67
N ARG A 104 -2.42 -5.04 8.73
CA ARG A 104 -2.33 -3.60 8.96
C ARG A 104 -1.48 -2.91 7.90
N GLY A 105 -2.12 -2.01 7.15
CA GLY A 105 -1.52 -1.31 6.00
C GLY A 105 -1.22 0.18 6.21
N ILE A 106 -1.33 0.73 7.43
CA ILE A 106 -1.12 2.16 7.69
C ILE A 106 -0.61 2.40 9.11
N VAL A 107 0.28 3.37 9.28
CA VAL A 107 0.76 3.86 10.59
C VAL A 107 -0.32 4.71 11.27
N GLY A 108 -0.46 4.60 12.60
CA GLY A 108 -1.33 5.45 13.41
C GLY A 108 -2.79 5.00 13.48
N ASN A 109 -3.66 5.87 13.97
CA ASN A 109 -5.11 5.66 14.16
C ASN A 109 -5.48 4.49 15.11
N ILE A 110 -4.59 4.12 16.01
CA ILE A 110 -4.81 3.16 17.10
C ILE A 110 -4.41 3.84 18.42
N SER A 111 -5.22 3.67 19.46
CA SER A 111 -4.94 4.19 20.78
C SER A 111 -5.57 3.29 21.83
N PHE A 112 -4.94 3.15 22.99
CA PHE A 112 -5.50 2.43 24.14
C PHE A 112 -6.78 3.10 24.67
N LEU A 113 -6.90 4.41 24.52
CA LEU A 113 -8.08 5.18 24.92
C LEU A 113 -9.26 5.08 23.94
N ASN A 114 -9.04 4.47 22.77
CA ASN A 114 -10.11 4.34 21.78
C ASN A 114 -10.77 2.95 21.85
N PRO A 115 -12.02 2.83 22.27
CA PRO A 115 -12.72 1.53 22.37
C PRO A 115 -12.72 0.73 21.07
N THR A 116 -12.73 1.42 19.91
CA THR A 116 -12.69 0.72 18.61
C THR A 116 -11.37 0.02 18.35
N SER A 117 -10.30 0.42 19.01
CA SER A 117 -9.00 -0.25 18.92
C SER A 117 -9.03 -1.61 19.62
N TRP A 118 -9.78 -1.72 20.72
CA TRP A 118 -10.00 -2.95 21.46
C TRP A 118 -10.96 -3.93 20.76
N LEU A 119 -11.83 -3.43 19.87
CA LEU A 119 -12.62 -4.26 18.98
C LEU A 119 -11.85 -4.77 17.76
N THR A 120 -10.58 -4.35 17.61
CA THR A 120 -9.74 -4.68 16.46
C THR A 120 -8.33 -5.11 16.90
N PHE A 121 -7.31 -4.36 16.54
CA PHE A 121 -5.91 -4.75 16.71
C PHE A 121 -5.43 -4.95 18.15
N LEU A 122 -6.03 -4.26 19.13
CA LEU A 122 -5.69 -4.42 20.56
C LEU A 122 -6.42 -5.60 21.20
N ASN A 123 -7.41 -6.18 20.54
CA ASN A 123 -8.17 -7.30 21.08
C ASN A 123 -7.27 -8.51 21.38
N PRO A 124 -7.35 -9.14 22.55
CA PRO A 124 -6.55 -10.32 22.88
C PRO A 124 -6.85 -11.54 21.99
N ARG A 125 -8.03 -11.60 21.37
CA ARG A 125 -8.38 -12.64 20.39
C ARG A 125 -7.61 -12.52 19.07
N VAL A 126 -6.97 -11.38 18.79
CA VAL A 126 -6.09 -11.20 17.63
C VAL A 126 -4.70 -11.68 18.03
N GLN A 127 -4.32 -12.88 17.61
CA GLN A 127 -3.05 -13.52 17.96
C GLN A 127 -1.86 -12.93 17.20
N ARG A 128 -2.07 -12.58 15.93
CA ARG A 128 -1.01 -11.96 15.10
C ARG A 128 -1.56 -10.78 14.32
N VAL A 129 -0.73 -9.77 14.15
CA VAL A 129 -0.97 -8.62 13.26
C VAL A 129 0.16 -8.58 12.25
N ILE A 130 -0.14 -8.86 11.01
CA ILE A 130 0.80 -8.67 9.89
C ILE A 130 0.85 -7.18 9.56
N CYS A 131 1.99 -6.56 9.81
CA CYS A 131 2.30 -5.17 9.49
C CYS A 131 3.00 -5.13 8.13
N VAL A 132 2.48 -4.38 7.17
CA VAL A 132 3.07 -4.33 5.81
C VAL A 132 4.37 -3.54 5.73
N ALA A 133 4.79 -2.90 6.82
CA ALA A 133 6.02 -2.14 6.94
C ALA A 133 6.52 -2.22 8.39
N GLU A 134 7.84 -2.15 8.59
CA GLU A 134 8.44 -2.14 9.92
C GLU A 134 8.04 -0.88 10.71
N ALA A 135 7.86 0.25 10.04
CA ALA A 135 7.31 1.46 10.64
C ALA A 135 5.95 1.25 11.32
N ILE A 136 5.11 0.37 10.77
CA ILE A 136 3.83 0.00 11.39
C ILE A 136 4.05 -0.87 12.63
N ARG A 137 4.96 -1.83 12.56
CA ARG A 137 5.30 -2.69 13.69
C ARG A 137 5.89 -1.86 14.83
N LYS A 138 6.87 -0.99 14.55
CA LYS A 138 7.46 -0.06 15.51
C LYS A 138 6.40 0.81 16.18
N PHE A 139 5.46 1.38 15.40
CA PHE A 139 4.35 2.16 15.95
C PHE A 139 3.57 1.38 17.03
N PHE A 140 3.26 0.09 16.82
CA PHE A 140 2.58 -0.71 17.84
C PHE A 140 3.46 -1.02 19.06
N LEU A 141 4.74 -1.28 18.86
CA LEU A 141 5.69 -1.59 19.95
C LEU A 141 6.03 -0.37 20.81
N GLU A 142 5.94 0.82 20.23
CA GLU A 142 6.15 2.10 20.93
C GLU A 142 4.89 2.55 21.69
N MET A 143 3.71 1.99 21.38
CA MET A 143 2.49 2.31 22.11
C MET A 143 2.59 1.92 23.57
N ARG A 144 2.29 2.86 24.46
CA ARG A 144 2.31 2.65 25.92
C ARG A 144 1.06 3.21 26.56
N LEU A 145 0.60 2.54 27.61
CA LEU A 145 -0.39 3.06 28.55
C LEU A 145 0.16 2.79 29.96
N LEU A 146 0.71 3.80 30.60
CA LEU A 146 1.48 3.65 31.83
C LEU A 146 2.62 2.63 31.64
N PHE A 147 2.61 1.53 32.39
CA PHE A 147 3.58 0.44 32.28
C PHE A 147 3.18 -0.65 31.28
N PHE A 148 1.97 -0.59 30.72
CA PHE A 148 1.46 -1.61 29.80
C PHE A 148 2.05 -1.40 28.39
N LYS A 149 2.64 -2.47 27.85
CA LYS A 149 3.13 -2.59 26.49
C LYS A 149 2.44 -3.75 25.78
N LEU A 150 2.29 -3.62 24.47
CA LEU A 150 1.81 -4.72 23.66
C LEU A 150 2.89 -5.80 23.50
N PRO A 151 2.55 -7.10 23.52
CA PRO A 151 3.54 -8.16 23.37
C PRO A 151 4.12 -8.15 21.95
N GLU A 152 5.45 -8.15 21.86
CA GLU A 152 6.17 -8.09 20.58
C GLU A 152 5.76 -9.20 19.61
N ARG A 153 5.64 -10.44 20.11
CA ARG A 153 5.22 -11.60 19.32
C ARG A 153 3.89 -11.44 18.58
N LYS A 154 3.05 -10.46 18.98
CA LYS A 154 1.77 -10.17 18.34
C LYS A 154 1.95 -9.51 16.97
N PHE A 155 3.06 -8.83 16.72
CA PHE A 155 3.28 -8.01 15.53
C PHE A 155 4.44 -8.57 14.71
N VAL A 156 4.17 -8.86 13.44
CA VAL A 156 5.16 -9.35 12.50
C VAL A 156 5.17 -8.49 11.25
N THR A 157 6.36 -8.15 10.76
CA THR A 157 6.51 -7.41 9.51
C THR A 157 6.56 -8.38 8.35
N ILE A 158 5.60 -8.26 7.45
CA ILE A 158 5.59 -8.97 6.16
C ILE A 158 5.24 -7.95 5.10
N TYR A 159 6.22 -7.58 4.28
CA TYR A 159 6.02 -6.64 3.19
C TYR A 159 5.00 -7.17 2.19
N LYS A 160 4.20 -6.26 1.63
CA LYS A 160 3.28 -6.58 0.55
C LYS A 160 4.09 -6.71 -0.74
N GLY A 161 4.35 -7.94 -1.14
CA GLY A 161 5.18 -8.26 -2.29
C GLY A 161 4.47 -8.03 -3.62
N HIS A 162 5.27 -7.68 -4.61
CA HIS A 162 4.89 -7.51 -6.00
C HIS A 162 5.63 -8.52 -6.87
N ASP A 163 5.11 -8.77 -8.06
CA ASP A 163 5.84 -9.47 -9.11
C ASP A 163 6.10 -8.46 -10.23
N ILE A 164 7.36 -8.27 -10.59
CA ILE A 164 7.74 -7.33 -11.66
C ILE A 164 7.11 -7.69 -13.00
N HIS A 165 6.74 -8.97 -13.21
CA HIS A 165 6.04 -9.43 -14.40
C HIS A 165 4.57 -9.02 -14.48
N TRP A 166 4.00 -8.47 -13.40
CA TRP A 166 2.64 -7.92 -13.44
C TRP A 166 2.53 -6.63 -14.23
N TYR A 167 3.67 -5.99 -14.50
CA TYR A 167 3.71 -4.68 -15.13
C TYR A 167 4.21 -4.81 -16.56
N ASP A 168 3.39 -4.40 -17.50
CA ASP A 168 3.76 -4.44 -18.92
C ASP A 168 4.76 -3.31 -19.23
N LYS A 169 6.02 -3.69 -19.48
CA LYS A 169 7.10 -2.76 -19.81
C LYS A 169 6.95 -2.13 -21.20
N LYS A 170 6.05 -2.66 -22.04
CA LYS A 170 5.90 -2.19 -23.44
C LYS A 170 4.92 -1.03 -23.58
N LEU A 171 4.06 -0.80 -22.60
CA LEU A 171 3.15 0.34 -22.60
C LEU A 171 3.88 1.60 -22.16
N ARG A 172 4.62 2.21 -23.10
CA ARG A 172 4.97 3.62 -22.96
C ARG A 172 3.70 4.41 -23.15
N TYR A 173 3.26 5.09 -22.11
CA TYR A 173 2.13 6.01 -22.22
C TYR A 173 2.50 7.13 -23.18
N ASP A 174 1.64 7.40 -24.16
CA ASP A 174 1.82 8.51 -25.07
C ASP A 174 1.40 9.82 -24.39
N TRP A 175 2.38 10.55 -23.90
CA TRP A 175 2.19 11.82 -23.21
C TRP A 175 1.65 12.93 -24.12
N ALA A 176 1.71 12.77 -25.45
CA ALA A 176 1.08 13.69 -26.39
C ALA A 176 -0.45 13.79 -26.18
N GLN A 177 -1.08 12.74 -25.65
CA GLN A 177 -2.50 12.76 -25.25
C GLN A 177 -2.81 13.78 -24.15
N LEU A 178 -1.82 14.18 -23.37
CA LEU A 178 -1.92 15.24 -22.36
C LEU A 178 -1.26 16.56 -22.82
N GLY A 179 -0.89 16.64 -24.10
CA GLY A 179 -0.25 17.83 -24.67
C GLY A 179 1.21 18.02 -24.27
N LEU A 180 1.90 16.97 -23.78
CA LEU A 180 3.31 17.06 -23.46
C LEU A 180 4.17 16.91 -24.72
N PRO A 181 5.30 17.61 -24.83
CA PRO A 181 6.23 17.44 -25.93
C PRO A 181 6.94 16.06 -25.88
N HIS A 182 7.39 15.55 -27.02
CA HIS A 182 8.02 14.22 -27.12
C HIS A 182 9.31 14.08 -26.28
N ASN A 183 10.00 15.16 -26.03
CA ASN A 183 11.21 15.21 -25.20
C ASN A 183 10.94 15.57 -23.73
N ALA A 184 9.67 15.57 -23.29
CA ALA A 184 9.32 15.88 -21.92
C ALA A 184 9.98 14.91 -20.94
N ILE A 185 10.55 15.47 -19.87
CA ILE A 185 10.94 14.73 -18.67
C ILE A 185 9.74 14.77 -17.70
N VAL A 186 9.15 13.60 -17.45
CA VAL A 186 7.89 13.50 -16.71
C VAL A 186 8.12 13.12 -15.27
N ILE A 187 7.85 14.06 -14.38
CA ILE A 187 7.83 13.86 -12.94
C ILE A 187 6.41 13.47 -12.56
N GLY A 188 6.21 12.29 -11.98
CA GLY A 188 4.89 11.75 -11.67
C GLY A 188 4.61 11.59 -10.18
N CYS A 189 3.36 11.85 -9.79
CA CYS A 189 2.84 11.54 -8.46
C CYS A 189 1.50 10.85 -8.58
N VAL A 190 1.36 9.65 -8.00
CA VAL A 190 0.11 8.88 -7.97
C VAL A 190 -0.43 8.84 -6.56
N ALA A 191 -1.51 9.58 -6.29
CA ALA A 191 -2.12 9.65 -4.98
C ALA A 191 -3.57 10.15 -5.02
N ASN A 192 -4.43 9.69 -4.09
CA ASN A 192 -5.60 10.48 -3.69
C ASN A 192 -5.08 11.71 -2.95
N MET A 193 -5.14 12.89 -3.57
CA MET A 193 -4.52 14.13 -3.11
C MET A 193 -5.27 14.71 -1.91
N ARG A 194 -5.01 14.10 -0.73
CA ARG A 194 -5.49 14.57 0.58
C ARG A 194 -4.38 15.39 1.27
N PRO A 195 -4.67 16.25 2.25
CA PRO A 195 -3.68 17.10 2.92
C PRO A 195 -2.42 16.39 3.39
N ARG A 196 -2.55 15.14 3.84
CA ARG A 196 -1.42 14.32 4.31
C ARG A 196 -0.45 13.88 3.20
N LYS A 197 -0.84 13.99 1.93
CA LYS A 197 -0.04 13.56 0.78
C LYS A 197 0.95 14.62 0.28
N GLY A 198 0.83 15.88 0.74
CA GLY A 198 1.81 16.93 0.49
C GLY A 198 1.98 17.33 -0.98
N VAL A 199 0.95 17.14 -1.80
CA VAL A 199 1.02 17.48 -3.24
C VAL A 199 1.19 19.00 -3.43
N ASP A 200 0.67 19.81 -2.52
CA ASP A 200 0.91 21.26 -2.46
C ASP A 200 2.40 21.59 -2.27
N VAL A 201 3.14 20.79 -1.50
CA VAL A 201 4.59 20.92 -1.32
C VAL A 201 5.32 20.58 -2.62
N LEU A 202 4.86 19.53 -3.33
CA LEU A 202 5.42 19.13 -4.61
C LEU A 202 5.22 20.21 -5.69
N ILE A 203 4.05 20.82 -5.77
CA ILE A 203 3.78 21.91 -6.72
C ILE A 203 4.75 23.09 -6.49
N ARG A 204 4.92 23.51 -5.23
CA ARG A 204 5.87 24.58 -4.88
C ARG A 204 7.32 24.20 -5.18
N ALA A 205 7.69 22.94 -4.93
CA ALA A 205 9.02 22.46 -5.26
C ALA A 205 9.25 22.43 -6.78
N PHE A 206 8.27 21.99 -7.56
CA PHE A 206 8.32 21.92 -9.01
C PHE A 206 8.46 23.33 -9.64
N GLU A 207 7.75 24.32 -9.14
CA GLU A 207 7.85 25.72 -9.57
C GLU A 207 9.28 26.27 -9.41
N SER A 208 10.02 25.81 -8.40
CA SER A 208 11.37 26.28 -8.08
C SER A 208 12.47 25.56 -8.88
N LEU A 209 12.13 24.57 -9.71
CA LEU A 209 13.08 23.85 -10.54
C LEU A 209 13.61 24.72 -11.68
N PRO A 210 14.85 24.47 -12.16
CA PRO A 210 15.41 25.14 -13.34
C PRO A 210 14.49 24.98 -14.56
N GLN A 211 14.25 26.09 -15.29
CA GLN A 211 13.30 26.11 -16.41
C GLN A 211 13.95 25.75 -17.77
N ASN A 212 15.25 25.48 -17.79
CA ASN A 212 16.02 25.08 -18.98
C ASN A 212 15.78 23.62 -19.41
N LEU A 213 15.19 22.79 -18.56
CA LEU A 213 14.79 21.44 -18.88
C LEU A 213 13.30 21.35 -19.24
N PRO A 214 12.90 20.44 -20.14
CA PRO A 214 11.50 20.25 -20.54
C PRO A 214 10.74 19.44 -19.48
N LEU A 215 10.73 19.93 -18.23
CA LEU A 215 10.09 19.27 -17.10
C LEU A 215 8.57 19.44 -17.14
N HIS A 216 7.85 18.36 -16.93
CA HIS A 216 6.40 18.34 -16.75
C HIS A 216 6.03 17.55 -15.50
N LEU A 217 5.07 18.05 -14.72
CA LEU A 217 4.53 17.40 -13.52
C LEU A 217 3.17 16.78 -13.83
N VAL A 218 3.06 15.45 -13.68
CA VAL A 218 1.82 14.71 -13.89
C VAL A 218 1.30 14.20 -12.55
N LEU A 219 0.10 14.66 -12.18
CA LEU A 219 -0.58 14.37 -10.91
C LEU A 219 -1.76 13.43 -11.18
N VAL A 220 -1.62 12.16 -10.80
CA VAL A 220 -2.63 11.11 -11.02
C VAL A 220 -3.43 10.86 -9.76
N GLY A 221 -4.75 11.03 -9.84
CA GLY A 221 -5.70 10.82 -8.76
C GLY A 221 -6.62 12.00 -8.51
N GLU A 222 -7.62 11.79 -7.65
CA GLU A 222 -8.56 12.86 -7.32
C GLU A 222 -7.95 13.90 -6.39
N VAL A 223 -8.19 15.18 -6.70
CA VAL A 223 -7.83 16.28 -5.81
C VAL A 223 -8.90 16.41 -4.72
N ARG A 224 -8.50 16.21 -3.47
CA ARG A 224 -9.36 16.31 -2.27
C ARG A 224 -8.77 17.25 -1.23
N ASP A 225 -7.90 18.15 -1.67
CA ASP A 225 -7.18 19.10 -0.81
C ASP A 225 -7.16 20.49 -1.43
N HIS A 226 -7.79 21.44 -0.76
CA HIS A 226 -7.83 22.85 -1.18
C HIS A 226 -6.44 23.50 -1.22
N LYS A 227 -5.46 23.02 -0.42
CA LYS A 227 -4.08 23.53 -0.47
C LYS A 227 -3.42 23.18 -1.79
N THR A 228 -3.68 21.97 -2.30
CA THR A 228 -3.19 21.52 -3.62
C THR A 228 -3.73 22.40 -4.74
N LEU A 229 -5.06 22.67 -4.74
CA LEU A 229 -5.68 23.56 -5.73
C LEU A 229 -5.11 24.98 -5.66
N ARG A 230 -5.04 25.54 -4.46
CA ARG A 230 -4.47 26.89 -4.25
C ARG A 230 -3.02 26.98 -4.69
N ALA A 231 -2.19 25.96 -4.40
CA ALA A 231 -0.80 25.95 -4.85
C ALA A 231 -0.70 25.91 -6.38
N TYR A 232 -1.57 25.16 -7.05
CA TYR A 232 -1.66 25.16 -8.51
C TYR A 232 -2.10 26.50 -9.07
N GLU A 233 -3.18 27.11 -8.56
CA GLU A 233 -3.73 28.39 -8.99
C GLU A 233 -2.71 29.55 -8.85
N GLN A 234 -1.84 29.47 -7.86
CA GLN A 234 -0.80 30.47 -7.59
C GLN A 234 0.53 30.19 -8.32
N SER A 235 0.67 29.03 -8.92
CA SER A 235 1.93 28.64 -9.58
C SER A 235 2.13 29.40 -10.89
N LYS A 236 3.37 29.84 -11.13
CA LYS A 236 3.80 30.50 -12.38
C LYS A 236 4.04 29.52 -13.54
N VAL A 237 4.01 28.22 -13.24
CA VAL A 237 4.31 27.15 -14.21
C VAL A 237 3.11 26.22 -14.44
N GLN A 238 1.88 26.73 -14.30
CA GLN A 238 0.64 25.96 -14.46
C GLN A 238 0.58 25.15 -15.75
N GLY A 239 1.06 25.72 -16.88
CA GLY A 239 1.09 25.03 -18.16
C GLY A 239 1.97 23.77 -18.23
N LYS A 240 2.81 23.55 -17.20
CA LYS A 240 3.65 22.35 -17.06
C LYS A 240 3.12 21.36 -16.02
N ILE A 241 1.96 21.63 -15.39
CA ILE A 241 1.35 20.80 -14.33
C ILE A 241 0.04 20.22 -14.86
N HIS A 242 -0.05 18.89 -14.91
CA HIS A 242 -1.14 18.17 -15.53
C HIS A 242 -1.86 17.29 -14.50
N PHE A 243 -3.16 17.52 -14.31
CA PHE A 243 -4.04 16.69 -13.47
C PHE A 243 -4.80 15.70 -14.36
N THR A 244 -4.66 14.42 -14.10
CA THR A 244 -5.38 13.39 -14.87
C THR A 244 -6.71 12.96 -14.24
N GLY A 245 -6.97 13.36 -12.99
CA GLY A 245 -8.05 12.79 -12.19
C GLY A 245 -7.80 11.32 -11.82
N PHE A 246 -8.86 10.62 -11.41
CA PHE A 246 -8.80 9.18 -11.14
C PHE A 246 -8.53 8.39 -12.43
N ARG A 247 -7.57 7.46 -12.35
CA ARG A 247 -7.20 6.57 -13.46
C ARG A 247 -7.18 5.13 -12.97
N SER A 248 -7.89 4.24 -13.66
CA SER A 248 -7.85 2.79 -13.37
C SER A 248 -6.51 2.16 -13.79
N ASP A 249 -5.82 2.76 -14.76
CA ASP A 249 -4.51 2.37 -15.28
C ASP A 249 -3.34 3.13 -14.62
N ALA A 250 -3.57 3.75 -13.44
CA ALA A 250 -2.57 4.53 -12.71
C ALA A 250 -1.24 3.78 -12.48
N SER A 251 -1.29 2.45 -12.32
CA SER A 251 -0.09 1.62 -12.18
C SER A 251 0.75 1.60 -13.47
N SER A 252 0.12 1.50 -14.64
CA SER A 252 0.81 1.57 -15.94
C SER A 252 1.37 2.96 -16.20
N LEU A 253 0.60 4.02 -15.85
CA LEU A 253 1.08 5.40 -15.91
C LEU A 253 2.31 5.63 -15.03
N ALA A 254 2.35 5.04 -13.83
CA ALA A 254 3.50 5.16 -12.93
C ALA A 254 4.78 4.60 -13.55
N GLY A 255 4.69 3.59 -14.41
CA GLY A 255 5.83 3.03 -15.14
C GLY A 255 6.30 3.87 -16.33
N ALA A 256 5.52 4.87 -16.75
CA ALA A 256 5.86 5.76 -17.85
C ALA A 256 6.51 7.08 -17.39
N PHE A 257 6.63 7.32 -16.08
CA PHE A 257 7.34 8.48 -15.55
C PHE A 257 8.86 8.30 -15.64
N ASP A 258 9.58 9.41 -15.76
CA ASP A 258 11.04 9.42 -15.62
C ASP A 258 11.45 9.45 -14.14
N LEU A 259 10.64 10.11 -13.31
CA LEU A 259 10.86 10.19 -11.88
C LEU A 259 9.51 10.11 -11.13
N PHE A 260 9.42 9.23 -10.16
CA PHE A 260 8.26 9.16 -9.26
C PHE A 260 8.51 9.99 -8.00
N VAL A 261 7.51 10.78 -7.55
CA VAL A 261 7.61 11.58 -6.33
C VAL A 261 6.49 11.24 -5.35
N MET A 262 6.87 10.92 -4.10
CA MET A 262 5.93 10.67 -2.98
C MET A 262 6.18 11.67 -1.84
N PRO A 263 5.59 12.88 -1.89
CA PRO A 263 5.87 13.96 -0.95
C PRO A 263 5.06 13.89 0.35
N SER A 264 4.71 12.71 0.78
CA SER A 264 3.78 12.50 1.91
C SER A 264 4.25 13.16 3.19
N LEU A 265 3.35 13.81 3.92
CA LEU A 265 3.65 14.52 5.16
C LEU A 265 3.55 13.64 6.39
N ARG A 266 2.74 12.56 6.36
CA ARG A 266 2.52 11.67 7.50
C ARG A 266 1.70 10.44 7.14
N ARG A 267 1.81 9.38 7.98
CA ARG A 267 0.93 8.20 7.98
C ARG A 267 0.98 7.37 6.70
N GLU A 268 2.17 7.16 6.17
CA GLU A 268 2.34 6.13 5.15
C GLU A 268 2.49 4.74 5.81
N GLY A 269 1.99 3.73 5.12
CA GLY A 269 2.33 2.34 5.40
C GLY A 269 3.42 1.91 4.43
N LEU A 270 3.11 0.92 3.58
CA LEU A 270 3.91 0.56 2.42
C LEU A 270 3.18 1.09 1.17
N PRO A 271 3.64 2.20 0.54
CA PRO A 271 2.87 2.85 -0.53
C PRO A 271 2.85 2.00 -1.80
N ARG A 272 1.67 1.54 -2.20
CA ARG A 272 1.50 0.69 -3.38
C ARG A 272 2.01 1.35 -4.67
N SER A 273 1.65 2.61 -4.91
CA SER A 273 2.07 3.31 -6.13
C SER A 273 3.59 3.53 -6.24
N LEU A 274 4.29 3.64 -5.12
CA LEU A 274 5.76 3.67 -5.09
C LEU A 274 6.35 2.32 -5.51
N LEU A 275 5.85 1.22 -4.94
CA LEU A 275 6.28 -0.13 -5.33
C LEU A 275 5.98 -0.41 -6.81
N GLU A 276 4.83 0.00 -7.30
CA GLU A 276 4.42 -0.15 -8.70
C GLU A 276 5.33 0.63 -9.67
N ALA A 277 5.70 1.87 -9.34
CA ALA A 277 6.63 2.66 -10.14
C ALA A 277 8.04 2.05 -10.14
N MET A 278 8.57 1.74 -8.96
CA MET A 278 9.92 1.16 -8.82
C MET A 278 10.03 -0.24 -9.43
N ALA A 279 8.97 -1.06 -9.37
CA ALA A 279 8.91 -2.36 -10.04
C ALA A 279 9.03 -2.25 -11.57
N GLN A 280 8.66 -1.11 -12.13
CA GLN A 280 8.75 -0.79 -13.56
C GLN A 280 10.04 -0.06 -13.93
N GLY A 281 10.97 0.10 -12.98
CA GLY A 281 12.27 0.73 -13.21
C GLY A 281 12.23 2.25 -13.15
N VAL A 282 11.24 2.84 -12.47
CA VAL A 282 11.19 4.28 -12.23
C VAL A 282 11.80 4.60 -10.86
N PRO A 283 12.85 5.43 -10.81
CA PRO A 283 13.46 5.85 -9.56
C PRO A 283 12.53 6.82 -8.80
N ALA A 284 12.74 6.99 -7.49
CA ALA A 284 11.82 7.76 -6.68
C ALA A 284 12.48 8.82 -5.80
N VAL A 285 11.79 9.95 -5.61
CA VAL A 285 12.05 10.90 -4.52
C VAL A 285 10.90 10.77 -3.51
N VAL A 286 11.23 10.44 -2.27
CA VAL A 286 10.24 10.20 -1.22
C VAL A 286 10.58 11.00 0.05
N THR A 287 9.57 11.26 0.85
CA THR A 287 9.80 11.80 2.19
C THR A 287 10.08 10.70 3.21
N ASP A 288 10.83 11.01 4.26
CA ASP A 288 11.09 10.14 5.42
C ASP A 288 9.82 9.99 6.28
N VAL A 289 8.84 9.27 5.73
CA VAL A 289 7.52 9.06 6.36
C VAL A 289 7.10 7.60 6.27
N GLY A 290 6.86 6.98 7.41
CA GLY A 290 6.32 5.63 7.49
C GLY A 290 7.23 4.61 6.81
N GLY A 291 6.68 3.81 5.89
CA GLY A 291 7.44 2.78 5.16
C GLY A 291 8.18 3.29 3.91
N ASN A 292 8.15 4.58 3.59
CA ASN A 292 8.89 5.09 2.43
C ASN A 292 10.40 4.75 2.49
N PRO A 293 11.10 4.98 3.63
CA PRO A 293 12.53 4.64 3.77
C PRO A 293 12.82 3.14 3.77
N GLU A 294 11.79 2.30 3.87
CA GLU A 294 11.95 0.85 3.75
C GLU A 294 11.98 0.39 2.29
N VAL A 295 11.42 1.22 1.38
CA VAL A 295 11.33 0.94 -0.06
C VAL A 295 12.44 1.63 -0.84
N VAL A 296 12.84 2.83 -0.44
CA VAL A 296 13.87 3.62 -1.13
C VAL A 296 15.19 3.55 -0.36
N GLU A 297 16.26 3.24 -1.05
CA GLU A 297 17.65 3.37 -0.57
C GLU A 297 18.22 4.69 -1.10
N ASP A 298 18.48 5.64 -0.16
CA ASP A 298 18.95 6.98 -0.52
C ASP A 298 20.26 6.92 -1.29
N TYR A 299 20.40 7.74 -2.34
CA TYR A 299 21.52 7.78 -3.30
C TYR A 299 21.79 6.47 -4.07
N ARG A 300 20.85 5.52 -4.09
CA ARG A 300 21.03 4.24 -4.80
C ARG A 300 19.92 3.93 -5.78
N ASN A 301 18.65 4.05 -5.34
CA ASN A 301 17.48 3.83 -6.18
C ASN A 301 16.46 4.97 -6.09
N GLY A 302 16.84 6.06 -5.40
CA GLY A 302 16.04 7.25 -5.20
C GLY A 302 16.67 8.20 -4.21
N ARG A 303 15.87 9.14 -3.71
CA ARG A 303 16.25 10.09 -2.68
C ARG A 303 15.22 10.11 -1.55
N ILE A 304 15.70 10.27 -0.33
CA ILE A 304 14.87 10.42 0.87
C ILE A 304 15.09 11.82 1.43
N ILE A 305 14.01 12.55 1.69
CA ILE A 305 14.05 13.91 2.19
C ILE A 305 13.14 14.11 3.39
N PRO A 306 13.33 15.14 4.22
CA PRO A 306 12.39 15.50 5.27
C PRO A 306 11.00 15.87 4.71
N PRO A 307 9.91 15.52 5.41
CA PRO A 307 8.57 15.88 4.98
C PRO A 307 8.29 17.39 5.14
N GLY A 308 7.52 17.96 4.20
CA GLY A 308 7.04 19.34 4.28
C GLY A 308 8.05 20.41 3.89
N ASP A 309 9.22 20.04 3.39
CA ASP A 309 10.25 20.98 2.94
C ASP A 309 10.31 21.04 1.40
N PRO A 310 9.72 22.09 0.78
CA PRO A 310 9.74 22.22 -0.69
C PRO A 310 11.15 22.48 -1.24
N LYS A 311 12.05 23.13 -0.48
CA LYS A 311 13.42 23.40 -0.92
C LYS A 311 14.21 22.09 -1.03
N LYS A 312 14.16 21.23 0.00
CA LYS A 312 14.79 19.90 -0.05
C LYS A 312 14.20 19.02 -1.15
N LEU A 313 12.89 19.14 -1.39
CA LEU A 313 12.25 18.43 -2.50
C LEU A 313 12.74 18.92 -3.85
N THR A 314 12.88 20.25 -4.06
CA THR A 314 13.48 20.83 -5.26
C THR A 314 14.90 20.32 -5.48
N GLU A 315 15.78 20.41 -4.47
CA GLU A 315 17.16 19.93 -4.53
C GLU A 315 17.24 18.43 -4.91
N ALA A 316 16.37 17.61 -4.35
CA ALA A 316 16.35 16.17 -4.64
C ALA A 316 15.83 15.86 -6.05
N ILE A 317 14.80 16.55 -6.51
CA ILE A 317 14.27 16.40 -7.88
C ILE A 317 15.32 16.87 -8.88
N ASP A 318 15.89 18.06 -8.69
CA ASP A 318 16.92 18.61 -9.57
C ASP A 318 18.13 17.67 -9.66
N PHE A 319 18.62 17.17 -8.52
CA PHE A 319 19.67 16.15 -8.49
C PHE A 319 19.32 14.96 -9.39
N MET A 320 18.09 14.46 -9.35
CA MET A 320 17.69 13.30 -10.14
C MET A 320 17.58 13.61 -11.63
N VAL A 321 16.93 14.72 -12.01
CA VAL A 321 16.60 15.01 -13.41
C VAL A 321 17.72 15.70 -14.20
N SER A 322 18.74 16.26 -13.53
CA SER A 322 19.88 16.91 -14.17
C SER A 322 20.83 15.94 -14.90
N ASP A 323 20.72 14.64 -14.61
CA ASP A 323 21.54 13.60 -15.23
C ASP A 323 20.69 12.41 -15.69
N PRO A 324 20.46 12.25 -17.01
CA PRO A 324 19.71 11.14 -17.57
C PRO A 324 20.33 9.76 -17.30
N ASN A 325 21.65 9.67 -17.11
CA ASN A 325 22.30 8.41 -16.76
C ASN A 325 21.90 7.99 -15.35
N ARG A 326 21.90 8.94 -14.42
CA ARG A 326 21.44 8.73 -13.04
C ARG A 326 20.01 8.21 -12.98
N LEU A 327 19.09 8.81 -13.72
CA LEU A 327 17.70 8.33 -13.79
C LEU A 327 17.64 6.86 -14.23
N ARG A 328 18.42 6.47 -15.25
CA ARG A 328 18.47 5.09 -15.75
C ARG A 328 19.09 4.12 -14.74
N GLU A 329 20.22 4.48 -14.15
CA GLU A 329 20.93 3.65 -13.17
C GLU A 329 20.09 3.43 -11.90
N TYR A 330 19.50 4.51 -11.36
CA TYR A 330 18.64 4.43 -10.19
C TYR A 330 17.34 3.68 -10.50
N GLY A 331 16.79 3.83 -11.70
CA GLY A 331 15.63 3.07 -12.16
C GLY A 331 15.90 1.58 -12.25
N HIS A 332 17.05 1.18 -12.80
CA HIS A 332 17.47 -0.22 -12.81
C HIS A 332 17.67 -0.77 -11.38
N SER A 333 18.35 0.00 -10.53
CA SER A 333 18.53 -0.35 -9.12
C SER A 333 17.19 -0.45 -8.37
N ALA A 334 16.23 0.43 -8.67
CA ALA A 334 14.89 0.41 -8.09
C ALA A 334 14.15 -0.89 -8.44
N GLN A 335 14.15 -1.28 -9.72
CA GLN A 335 13.52 -2.51 -10.18
C GLN A 335 14.11 -3.76 -9.52
N GLU A 336 15.44 -3.84 -9.47
CA GLU A 336 16.14 -4.95 -8.86
C GLU A 336 15.89 -5.03 -7.35
N HIS A 337 15.82 -3.88 -6.68
CA HIS A 337 15.49 -3.80 -5.26
C HIS A 337 14.08 -4.33 -4.96
N ILE A 338 13.07 -3.96 -5.77
CA ILE A 338 11.70 -4.49 -5.62
C ILE A 338 11.69 -5.98 -5.90
N ARG A 339 12.35 -6.44 -6.95
CA ARG A 339 12.43 -7.87 -7.31
C ARG A 339 13.00 -8.73 -6.19
N ARG A 340 14.01 -8.23 -5.47
CA ARG A 340 14.69 -8.97 -4.40
C ARG A 340 13.96 -8.88 -3.06
N ASN A 341 13.55 -7.69 -2.66
CA ASN A 341 13.14 -7.40 -1.28
C ASN A 341 11.61 -7.30 -1.09
N PHE A 342 10.86 -7.11 -2.17
CA PHE A 342 9.42 -6.91 -2.13
C PHE A 342 8.71 -7.86 -3.11
N ASN A 343 9.11 -9.12 -3.16
CA ASN A 343 8.49 -10.11 -4.04
C ASN A 343 7.31 -10.83 -3.36
N VAL A 344 6.32 -11.23 -4.17
CA VAL A 344 5.10 -11.89 -3.68
C VAL A 344 5.36 -13.29 -3.11
N LYS A 345 6.40 -13.98 -3.57
CA LYS A 345 6.74 -15.33 -3.09
C LYS A 345 7.16 -15.29 -1.62
N ASP A 346 7.93 -14.26 -1.23
CA ASP A 346 8.32 -14.04 0.18
C ASP A 346 7.11 -13.70 1.04
N THR A 347 6.18 -12.89 0.53
CA THR A 347 4.93 -12.59 1.24
C THR A 347 4.13 -13.87 1.52
N ILE A 348 4.00 -14.76 0.52
CA ILE A 348 3.32 -16.04 0.65
C ILE A 348 4.03 -16.93 1.69
N SER A 349 5.34 -17.12 1.54
CA SER A 349 6.15 -17.98 2.42
C SER A 349 6.12 -17.51 3.87
N LYS A 350 6.35 -16.21 4.12
CA LYS A 350 6.31 -15.61 5.46
C LYS A 350 4.91 -15.67 6.08
N THR A 351 3.85 -15.45 5.29
CA THR A 351 2.47 -15.58 5.77
C THR A 351 2.14 -17.01 6.16
N LEU A 352 2.58 -17.99 5.35
CA LEU A 352 2.43 -19.40 5.67
C LEU A 352 3.19 -19.77 6.96
N GLY A 353 4.39 -19.23 7.15
CA GLY A 353 5.16 -19.40 8.40
C GLY A 353 4.39 -18.93 9.64
N VAL A 354 3.74 -17.75 9.56
CA VAL A 354 2.89 -17.24 10.64
C VAL A 354 1.70 -18.16 10.92
N TYR A 355 1.12 -18.76 9.88
CA TYR A 355 0.00 -19.69 10.06
C TYR A 355 0.44 -20.98 10.75
N ARG A 356 1.55 -21.58 10.31
CA ARG A 356 2.12 -22.79 10.91
C ARG A 356 2.46 -22.59 12.38
N GLU A 357 3.14 -21.49 12.71
CA GLU A 357 3.44 -21.13 14.11
C GLU A 357 2.19 -21.07 15.00
N LEU A 358 1.07 -20.55 14.46
CA LEU A 358 -0.18 -20.41 15.23
C LEU A 358 -0.95 -21.73 15.41
N VAL A 359 -0.79 -22.67 14.49
CA VAL A 359 -1.49 -23.97 14.50
C VAL A 359 -0.66 -25.05 15.17
N GLY A 360 0.66 -24.87 15.27
CA GLY A 360 1.58 -25.81 15.88
C GLY A 360 2.07 -26.89 14.91
N ASP A 361 2.21 -26.52 13.64
CA ASP A 361 2.79 -27.34 12.56
C ASP A 361 4.28 -27.00 12.35
#